data_f126bacca8fc624be5d16cc2653e859e
#
_entry.id   f126bacca8fc624be5d16cc2653e859e
#
_cell.length_a   1.000
_cell.length_b   1.000
_cell.length_c   1.000
_cell.angle_alpha   90.00
_cell.angle_beta   90.00
_cell.angle_gamma   90.00
#
_symmetry.space_group_name_H-M   'P 1'
#
loop_
_entity.id
_entity.type
_entity.pdbx_description
1 polymer ?
#
loop_
_entity_poly.entity_id
_entity_poly.type
_entity_poly.pdbx_seq_one_letter_code
_entity_poly.pdbx_strand_id
1 'polypeptide(L)'
;MKRKKRTFNVLFFIRMIHNNQQEARLYCRITIMGQRYEISLNCTIRKTSWNKDAQKCVGKTETDRIANRSIEDFRIQVQEAIDRVQVKGQELNIENIRLNLYSQENEYNTISRLFDYHEIIDRKNLREGSYRGYIITKKHLLDYVRIKYHVADYDINAIDKPFVQEFFAYLQGYRREGKIRCAVNGALKHITRFKRVMNLALQNEWINRNPVTLLHVKKEHVEKEFLTEQEIKQIEELTLKPHLEIVRDIFLFSVYTGAAYVDVSNLAIGNIRQGIDRSLWLQYSRQKTDQRVSLPLLDPAQCIINKYTTYHNNKLKNKLFPMPTNQ
;
A
#
# COMPACT_ATOMS: atom_id res chain seq x y z
N MET A 1 -28.36 -31.50 34.61
CA MET A 1 -27.78 -31.18 33.27
C MET A 1 -26.44 -31.89 33.12
N LYS A 2 -26.36 -32.93 32.28
CA LYS A 2 -25.08 -33.60 31.96
C LYS A 2 -24.17 -32.66 31.21
N ARG A 3 -23.01 -32.25 31.76
CA ARG A 3 -21.94 -31.53 31.05
C ARG A 3 -21.54 -32.38 29.85
N LYS A 4 -21.84 -31.93 28.62
CA LYS A 4 -21.29 -32.51 27.40
C LYS A 4 -19.77 -32.42 27.51
N LYS A 5 -19.06 -33.57 27.58
CA LYS A 5 -17.60 -33.62 27.46
C LYS A 5 -17.22 -32.93 26.17
N ARG A 6 -16.44 -31.83 26.25
CA ARG A 6 -15.83 -31.19 25.07
C ARG A 6 -14.85 -32.20 24.48
N THR A 7 -15.29 -32.92 23.44
CA THR A 7 -14.45 -33.90 22.75
C THR A 7 -13.60 -33.15 21.72
N PHE A 8 -12.32 -33.06 22.00
CA PHE A 8 -11.30 -32.63 21.07
C PHE A 8 -10.42 -33.84 20.74
N ASN A 9 -10.18 -34.12 19.46
CA ASN A 9 -9.32 -35.21 19.04
C ASN A 9 -8.59 -34.85 17.73
N VAL A 10 -7.32 -35.23 17.66
CA VAL A 10 -6.47 -35.13 16.47
C VAL A 10 -6.05 -36.54 16.08
N LEU A 11 -6.37 -36.94 14.85
CA LEU A 11 -6.10 -38.25 14.31
C LEU A 11 -5.30 -38.14 13.01
N PHE A 12 -4.15 -38.79 12.93
CA PHE A 12 -3.41 -38.96 11.69
C PHE A 12 -3.78 -40.29 11.04
N PHE A 13 -4.00 -40.27 9.73
CA PHE A 13 -4.41 -41.43 8.96
C PHE A 13 -3.96 -41.34 7.51
N ILE A 14 -4.03 -42.43 6.78
CA ILE A 14 -3.65 -42.48 5.38
C ILE A 14 -4.85 -42.78 4.47
N ARG A 15 -4.82 -42.26 3.25
CA ARG A 15 -5.73 -42.60 2.16
C ARG A 15 -4.96 -43.12 0.98
N MET A 16 -5.42 -44.24 0.41
CA MET A 16 -4.82 -44.85 -0.76
C MET A 16 -4.93 -43.92 -1.99
N ILE A 17 -3.90 -43.93 -2.82
CA ILE A 17 -3.91 -43.23 -4.09
C ILE A 17 -4.62 -44.12 -5.11
N HIS A 18 -5.59 -43.57 -5.86
CA HIS A 18 -6.50 -44.34 -6.71
C HIS A 18 -5.81 -45.24 -7.75
N ASN A 19 -4.65 -44.81 -8.25
CA ASN A 19 -3.88 -45.54 -9.28
C ASN A 19 -2.64 -46.27 -8.75
N ASN A 20 -2.41 -46.28 -7.43
CA ASN A 20 -1.26 -46.94 -6.84
C ASN A 20 -1.61 -47.53 -5.47
N GLN A 21 -1.83 -48.85 -5.45
CA GLN A 21 -2.22 -49.56 -4.21
C GLN A 21 -1.09 -49.70 -3.19
N GLN A 22 0.15 -49.38 -3.53
CA GLN A 22 1.31 -49.45 -2.63
C GLN A 22 1.59 -48.13 -1.91
N GLU A 23 1.06 -47.01 -2.42
CA GLU A 23 1.27 -45.68 -1.86
C GLU A 23 -0.01 -45.06 -1.31
N ALA A 24 0.15 -44.27 -0.27
CA ALA A 24 -0.95 -43.58 0.40
C ALA A 24 -0.53 -42.16 0.75
N ARG A 25 -1.50 -41.26 0.73
CA ARG A 25 -1.33 -39.88 1.20
C ARG A 25 -1.66 -39.76 2.68
N LEU A 26 -0.84 -39.00 3.39
CA LEU A 26 -0.99 -38.72 4.83
C LEU A 26 -1.98 -37.58 5.06
N TYR A 27 -2.92 -37.77 5.97
CA TYR A 27 -3.96 -36.80 6.37
C TYR A 27 -3.99 -36.64 7.89
N CYS A 28 -4.41 -35.46 8.32
CA CYS A 28 -4.81 -35.20 9.71
C CYS A 28 -6.31 -34.90 9.76
N ARG A 29 -7.02 -35.46 10.75
CA ARG A 29 -8.40 -35.16 11.08
C ARG A 29 -8.48 -34.53 12.45
N ILE A 30 -9.00 -33.32 12.52
CA ILE A 30 -9.32 -32.59 13.74
C ILE A 30 -10.82 -32.74 13.98
N THR A 31 -11.20 -33.21 15.19
CA THR A 31 -12.60 -33.36 15.57
C THR A 31 -12.89 -32.51 16.81
N ILE A 32 -13.90 -31.62 16.74
CA ILE A 32 -14.33 -30.76 17.83
C ILE A 32 -15.84 -30.78 17.91
N MET A 33 -16.39 -31.15 19.05
CA MET A 33 -17.83 -31.23 19.30
C MET A 33 -18.61 -31.98 18.21
N GLY A 34 -18.01 -33.03 17.62
CA GLY A 34 -18.59 -33.83 16.54
C GLY A 34 -18.37 -33.29 15.11
N GLN A 35 -17.93 -32.08 14.96
CA GLN A 35 -17.51 -31.53 13.66
C GLN A 35 -16.12 -32.05 13.29
N ARG A 36 -15.89 -32.31 12.00
CA ARG A 36 -14.61 -32.85 11.49
C ARG A 36 -14.01 -31.95 10.44
N TYR A 37 -12.70 -31.74 10.56
CA TYR A 37 -11.91 -31.05 9.53
C TYR A 37 -10.71 -31.92 9.15
N GLU A 38 -10.51 -32.14 7.86
CA GLU A 38 -9.46 -33.02 7.34
C GLU A 38 -8.51 -32.23 6.46
N ILE A 39 -7.20 -32.45 6.65
CA ILE A 39 -6.14 -31.74 5.98
C ILE A 39 -5.13 -32.74 5.43
N SER A 40 -4.72 -32.57 4.16
CA SER A 40 -3.59 -33.32 3.60
C SER A 40 -2.28 -32.70 4.08
N LEU A 41 -1.35 -33.55 4.55
CA LEU A 41 0.00 -33.12 4.91
C LEU A 41 0.96 -33.09 3.69
N ASN A 42 0.44 -33.29 2.50
CA ASN A 42 1.20 -33.35 1.24
C ASN A 42 2.38 -34.35 1.25
N CYS A 43 2.32 -35.35 2.13
CA CYS A 43 3.29 -36.44 2.21
C CYS A 43 2.69 -37.71 1.59
N THR A 44 3.48 -38.38 0.74
CA THR A 44 3.16 -39.71 0.20
C THR A 44 4.08 -40.72 0.85
N ILE A 45 3.52 -41.80 1.37
CA ILE A 45 4.21 -42.86 2.09
C ILE A 45 3.82 -44.23 1.53
N ARG A 46 4.63 -45.24 1.77
CA ARG A 46 4.28 -46.66 1.48
C ARG A 46 3.24 -47.14 2.50
N LYS A 47 2.19 -47.80 2.02
CA LYS A 47 1.15 -48.39 2.91
C LYS A 47 1.75 -49.29 3.99
N THR A 48 2.72 -50.09 3.63
CA THR A 48 3.40 -51.05 4.54
C THR A 48 4.21 -50.38 5.65
N SER A 49 4.62 -49.13 5.46
CA SER A 49 5.35 -48.34 6.48
C SER A 49 4.41 -47.73 7.54
N TRP A 50 3.10 -47.70 7.33
CA TRP A 50 2.17 -47.02 8.23
C TRP A 50 1.70 -47.91 9.39
N ASN A 51 1.92 -47.47 10.60
CA ASN A 51 1.33 -48.07 11.80
C ASN A 51 0.11 -47.24 12.24
N LYS A 52 -1.08 -47.83 12.15
CA LYS A 52 -2.36 -47.18 12.43
C LYS A 52 -2.50 -46.84 13.93
N ASP A 53 -2.05 -47.74 14.83
CA ASP A 53 -2.21 -47.56 16.28
C ASP A 53 -1.23 -46.52 16.81
N ALA A 54 0.00 -46.53 16.32
CA ALA A 54 1.02 -45.52 16.65
C ALA A 54 0.85 -44.19 15.89
N GLN A 55 -0.01 -44.14 14.84
CA GLN A 55 -0.22 -42.99 13.96
C GLN A 55 1.09 -42.40 13.40
N LYS A 56 2.03 -43.28 13.03
CA LYS A 56 3.35 -42.92 12.50
C LYS A 56 3.89 -43.95 11.53
N CYS A 57 4.88 -43.58 10.76
CA CYS A 57 5.63 -44.53 9.91
C CYS A 57 6.67 -45.27 10.75
N VAL A 58 6.70 -46.60 10.61
CA VAL A 58 7.67 -47.47 11.30
C VAL A 58 8.89 -47.86 10.42
N GLY A 59 8.87 -47.44 9.13
CA GLY A 59 9.99 -47.64 8.21
C GLY A 59 11.19 -46.75 8.54
N LYS A 60 12.34 -47.10 7.96
CA LYS A 60 13.62 -46.38 8.15
C LYS A 60 14.03 -45.55 6.92
N THR A 61 13.14 -45.45 5.93
CA THR A 61 13.42 -44.68 4.69
C THR A 61 13.39 -43.19 4.95
N GLU A 62 14.01 -42.40 4.09
CA GLU A 62 14.00 -40.95 4.17
C GLU A 62 12.57 -40.40 4.08
N THR A 63 11.72 -40.96 3.22
CA THR A 63 10.31 -40.64 3.11
C THR A 63 9.53 -40.85 4.42
N ASP A 64 9.83 -41.95 5.16
CA ASP A 64 9.19 -42.24 6.45
C ASP A 64 9.62 -41.22 7.51
N ARG A 65 10.90 -40.81 7.51
CA ARG A 65 11.42 -39.78 8.43
C ARG A 65 10.77 -38.41 8.17
N ILE A 66 10.68 -38.01 6.89
CA ILE A 66 10.01 -36.77 6.48
C ILE A 66 8.54 -36.80 6.92
N ALA A 67 7.84 -37.90 6.66
CA ALA A 67 6.43 -38.04 7.06
C ALA A 67 6.25 -37.95 8.58
N ASN A 68 7.10 -38.63 9.38
CA ASN A 68 7.04 -38.55 10.82
C ASN A 68 7.33 -37.15 11.35
N ARG A 69 8.31 -36.45 10.76
CA ARG A 69 8.57 -35.05 11.09
C ARG A 69 7.39 -34.17 10.77
N SER A 70 6.76 -34.32 9.61
CA SER A 70 5.55 -33.57 9.24
C SER A 70 4.38 -33.83 10.19
N ILE A 71 4.25 -35.05 10.73
CA ILE A 71 3.24 -35.37 11.75
C ILE A 71 3.49 -34.59 13.03
N GLU A 72 4.74 -34.59 13.54
CA GLU A 72 5.07 -33.87 14.78
C GLU A 72 4.96 -32.35 14.60
N ASP A 73 5.48 -31.80 13.51
CA ASP A 73 5.37 -30.37 13.19
C ASP A 73 3.89 -29.92 13.11
N PHE A 74 3.06 -30.75 12.46
CA PHE A 74 1.63 -30.44 12.36
C PHE A 74 0.88 -30.59 13.68
N ARG A 75 1.29 -31.53 14.56
CA ARG A 75 0.76 -31.69 15.91
C ARG A 75 1.04 -30.43 16.75
N ILE A 76 2.24 -29.89 16.66
CA ILE A 76 2.63 -28.63 17.31
C ILE A 76 1.78 -27.48 16.79
N GLN A 77 1.64 -27.34 15.46
CA GLN A 77 0.83 -26.28 14.85
C GLN A 77 -0.64 -26.31 15.32
N VAL A 78 -1.23 -27.50 15.42
CA VAL A 78 -2.61 -27.67 15.93
C VAL A 78 -2.70 -27.24 17.40
N GLN A 79 -1.72 -27.59 18.23
CA GLN A 79 -1.70 -27.18 19.63
C GLN A 79 -1.57 -25.67 19.78
N GLU A 80 -0.66 -25.05 19.05
CA GLU A 80 -0.49 -23.59 19.01
C GLU A 80 -1.76 -22.87 18.53
N ALA A 81 -2.47 -23.44 17.55
CA ALA A 81 -3.74 -22.87 17.08
C ALA A 81 -4.82 -22.90 18.18
N ILE A 82 -4.85 -23.98 18.99
CA ILE A 82 -5.75 -24.08 20.13
C ILE A 82 -5.41 -23.03 21.20
N ASP A 83 -4.13 -22.93 21.55
CA ASP A 83 -3.65 -21.99 22.54
C ASP A 83 -3.97 -20.54 22.11
N ARG A 84 -3.79 -20.20 20.82
CA ARG A 84 -4.18 -18.90 20.26
C ARG A 84 -5.68 -18.63 20.37
N VAL A 85 -6.54 -19.62 20.09
CA VAL A 85 -8.00 -19.50 20.24
C VAL A 85 -8.36 -19.21 21.69
N GLN A 86 -7.72 -19.90 22.65
CA GLN A 86 -7.95 -19.71 24.08
C GLN A 86 -7.48 -18.35 24.58
N VAL A 87 -6.27 -17.90 24.18
CA VAL A 87 -5.71 -16.60 24.55
C VAL A 87 -6.57 -15.45 24.01
N LYS A 88 -7.15 -15.62 22.80
CA LYS A 88 -8.08 -14.64 22.22
C LYS A 88 -9.48 -14.69 22.82
N GLY A 89 -9.77 -15.57 23.78
CA GLY A 89 -11.10 -15.74 24.36
C GLY A 89 -12.17 -16.20 23.37
N GLN A 90 -11.75 -16.77 22.22
CA GLN A 90 -12.65 -17.26 21.17
C GLN A 90 -13.22 -18.63 21.56
N GLU A 91 -14.42 -18.93 21.06
CA GLU A 91 -14.99 -20.26 21.24
C GLU A 91 -14.17 -21.33 20.50
N LEU A 92 -13.90 -22.47 21.16
CA LEU A 92 -13.18 -23.58 20.57
C LEU A 92 -14.09 -24.33 19.58
N ASN A 93 -14.02 -23.97 18.31
CA ASN A 93 -14.73 -24.60 17.21
C ASN A 93 -13.78 -24.79 16.00
N ILE A 94 -14.24 -25.60 15.02
CA ILE A 94 -13.42 -25.94 13.82
C ILE A 94 -13.00 -24.69 13.05
N GLU A 95 -13.87 -23.70 12.92
CA GLU A 95 -13.63 -22.50 12.13
C GLU A 95 -12.54 -21.63 12.77
N ASN A 96 -12.59 -21.41 14.07
CA ASN A 96 -11.59 -20.66 14.81
C ASN A 96 -10.23 -21.37 14.81
N ILE A 97 -10.21 -22.72 14.92
CA ILE A 97 -8.95 -23.47 14.81
C ILE A 97 -8.40 -23.37 13.39
N ARG A 98 -9.22 -23.54 12.34
CA ARG A 98 -8.80 -23.41 10.96
C ARG A 98 -8.17 -22.03 10.71
N LEU A 99 -8.80 -20.95 11.14
CA LEU A 99 -8.29 -19.59 11.03
C LEU A 99 -6.93 -19.44 11.73
N ASN A 100 -6.76 -20.01 12.91
CA ASN A 100 -5.52 -19.88 13.68
C ASN A 100 -4.43 -20.91 13.27
N LEU A 101 -4.80 -22.00 12.60
CA LEU A 101 -3.86 -23.03 12.12
C LEU A 101 -3.03 -22.52 10.94
N TYR A 102 -3.65 -21.70 10.07
CA TYR A 102 -2.99 -21.07 8.92
C TYR A 102 -2.51 -19.65 9.20
N SER A 103 -2.83 -19.09 10.35
CA SER A 103 -2.16 -17.90 10.83
C SER A 103 -0.73 -18.29 11.24
N GLN A 104 0.17 -18.43 10.25
CA GLN A 104 1.57 -18.16 10.53
C GLN A 104 1.58 -16.83 11.28
N GLU A 105 2.42 -16.69 12.31
CA GLU A 105 2.71 -15.35 12.85
C GLU A 105 3.26 -14.54 11.68
N ASN A 106 2.33 -13.91 10.98
CA ASN A 106 2.70 -13.04 9.91
C ASN A 106 3.49 -11.90 10.56
N GLU A 107 4.77 -11.83 10.28
CA GLU A 107 5.62 -10.75 10.77
C GLU A 107 4.98 -9.38 10.51
N TYR A 108 4.12 -9.29 9.48
CA TYR A 108 3.46 -8.05 9.03
C TYR A 108 1.99 -7.96 9.49
N ASN A 109 1.67 -8.51 10.67
CA ASN A 109 0.30 -8.57 11.22
C ASN A 109 -0.21 -7.27 11.85
N THR A 110 0.60 -6.21 11.92
CA THR A 110 0.19 -4.91 12.45
C THR A 110 0.26 -3.82 11.39
N ILE A 111 -0.43 -2.69 11.63
CA ILE A 111 -0.46 -1.54 10.72
C ILE A 111 0.97 -1.08 10.39
N SER A 112 1.83 -0.88 11.40
CA SER A 112 3.16 -0.37 11.13
C SER A 112 3.99 -1.32 10.29
N ARG A 113 3.99 -2.60 10.63
CA ARG A 113 4.75 -3.64 9.91
C ARG A 113 4.24 -3.86 8.49
N LEU A 114 2.91 -3.78 8.28
CA LEU A 114 2.32 -3.88 6.95
C LEU A 114 2.74 -2.70 6.06
N PHE A 115 2.82 -1.48 6.59
CA PHE A 115 3.35 -0.32 5.86
C PHE A 115 4.85 -0.45 5.58
N ASP A 116 5.63 -1.04 6.48
CA ASP A 116 7.05 -1.31 6.25
C ASP A 116 7.24 -2.35 5.13
N TYR A 117 6.41 -3.38 5.09
CA TYR A 117 6.39 -4.32 3.97
C TYR A 117 6.03 -3.64 2.64
N HIS A 118 5.02 -2.77 2.63
CA HIS A 118 4.69 -1.99 1.43
C HIS A 118 5.88 -1.14 0.97
N GLU A 119 6.64 -0.56 1.90
CA GLU A 119 7.86 0.18 1.56
C GLU A 119 8.90 -0.73 0.89
N ILE A 120 9.16 -1.90 1.44
CA ILE A 120 10.12 -2.88 0.86
C ILE A 120 9.75 -3.24 -0.57
N ILE A 121 8.48 -3.50 -0.85
CA ILE A 121 8.01 -3.98 -2.15
C ILE A 121 7.88 -2.84 -3.17
N ASP A 122 7.26 -1.72 -2.79
CA ASP A 122 6.82 -0.68 -3.73
C ASP A 122 7.74 0.55 -3.77
N ARG A 123 8.73 0.69 -2.86
CA ARG A 123 9.56 1.91 -2.76
C ARG A 123 10.24 2.30 -4.08
N LYS A 124 10.75 1.32 -4.81
CA LYS A 124 11.44 1.54 -6.10
C LYS A 124 10.51 2.05 -7.18
N ASN A 125 9.23 1.71 -7.10
CA ASN A 125 8.20 2.06 -8.09
C ASN A 125 7.47 3.37 -7.73
N LEU A 126 7.70 3.91 -6.53
CA LEU A 126 7.03 5.11 -6.05
C LEU A 126 7.91 6.35 -6.20
N ARG A 127 7.35 7.40 -6.79
CA ARG A 127 7.96 8.73 -6.76
C ARG A 127 7.96 9.27 -5.35
N GLU A 128 8.94 10.09 -4.99
CA GLU A 128 9.16 10.64 -3.64
C GLU A 128 7.89 11.26 -3.02
N GLY A 129 7.15 12.08 -3.80
CA GLY A 129 5.90 12.69 -3.32
C GLY A 129 4.79 11.67 -3.01
N SER A 130 4.72 10.55 -3.74
CA SER A 130 3.79 9.46 -3.47
C SER A 130 4.19 8.71 -2.21
N TYR A 131 5.48 8.39 -2.07
CA TYR A 131 6.05 7.72 -0.90
C TYR A 131 5.80 8.50 0.39
N ARG A 132 6.10 9.80 0.42
CA ARG A 132 5.79 10.68 1.56
C ARG A 132 4.30 10.61 1.95
N GLY A 133 3.41 10.48 0.96
CA GLY A 133 1.99 10.32 1.22
C GLY A 133 1.65 9.03 1.99
N TYR A 134 2.38 7.93 1.79
CA TYR A 134 2.21 6.69 2.58
C TYR A 134 2.74 6.85 3.99
N ILE A 135 3.90 7.49 4.19
CA ILE A 135 4.45 7.79 5.52
C ILE A 135 3.44 8.61 6.34
N ILE A 136 2.86 9.66 5.74
CA ILE A 136 1.86 10.49 6.42
C ILE A 136 0.61 9.69 6.74
N THR A 137 0.18 8.79 5.84
CA THR A 137 -0.98 7.92 6.08
C THR A 137 -0.73 6.96 7.25
N LYS A 138 0.45 6.30 7.28
CA LYS A 138 0.88 5.47 8.42
C LYS A 138 0.82 6.25 9.73
N LYS A 139 1.38 7.47 9.74
CA LYS A 139 1.36 8.33 10.93
C LYS A 139 -0.08 8.62 11.39
N HIS A 140 -0.98 8.99 10.49
CA HIS A 140 -2.38 9.26 10.85
C HIS A 140 -3.08 8.03 11.42
N LEU A 141 -2.85 6.83 10.88
CA LEU A 141 -3.40 5.58 11.39
C LEU A 141 -2.91 5.29 12.80
N LEU A 142 -1.59 5.37 13.03
CA LEU A 142 -1.01 5.12 14.35
C LEU A 142 -1.43 6.17 15.39
N ASP A 143 -1.55 7.44 15.00
CA ASP A 143 -2.07 8.49 15.88
C ASP A 143 -3.55 8.25 16.24
N TYR A 144 -4.37 7.81 15.27
CA TYR A 144 -5.76 7.44 15.53
C TYR A 144 -5.87 6.26 16.51
N VAL A 145 -5.11 5.20 16.25
CA VAL A 145 -5.09 3.99 17.10
C VAL A 145 -4.65 4.33 18.53
N ARG A 146 -3.62 5.16 18.68
CA ARG A 146 -3.15 5.61 19.99
C ARG A 146 -4.20 6.40 20.74
N ILE A 147 -4.93 7.28 20.06
CA ILE A 147 -5.96 8.13 20.70
C ILE A 147 -7.19 7.32 21.07
N LYS A 148 -7.64 6.42 20.19
CA LYS A 148 -8.89 5.69 20.39
C LYS A 148 -8.75 4.43 21.22
N TYR A 149 -7.71 3.63 20.95
CA TYR A 149 -7.53 2.31 21.55
C TYR A 149 -6.43 2.28 22.61
N HIS A 150 -5.69 3.38 22.81
CA HIS A 150 -4.58 3.50 23.77
C HIS A 150 -3.45 2.47 23.56
N VAL A 151 -3.23 2.03 22.32
CA VAL A 151 -2.15 1.11 21.94
C VAL A 151 -1.22 1.76 20.93
N ALA A 152 0.02 1.28 20.85
CA ALA A 152 1.04 1.84 19.96
C ALA A 152 0.83 1.42 18.49
N ASP A 153 0.26 0.23 18.26
CA ASP A 153 0.00 -0.35 16.95
C ASP A 153 -1.28 -1.20 17.00
N TYR A 154 -1.78 -1.66 15.86
CA TYR A 154 -3.06 -2.37 15.81
C TYR A 154 -3.01 -3.55 14.83
N ASP A 155 -3.61 -4.70 15.22
CA ASP A 155 -3.66 -5.90 14.39
C ASP A 155 -4.52 -5.66 13.14
N ILE A 156 -3.97 -5.99 11.97
CA ILE A 156 -4.66 -5.83 10.68
C ILE A 156 -5.91 -6.72 10.56
N ASN A 157 -5.95 -7.86 11.26
CA ASN A 157 -7.11 -8.75 11.30
C ASN A 157 -8.26 -8.22 12.16
N ALA A 158 -7.96 -7.31 13.10
CA ALA A 158 -8.97 -6.66 13.92
C ALA A 158 -9.59 -5.43 13.25
N ILE A 159 -9.08 -5.02 12.09
CA ILE A 159 -9.63 -3.90 11.33
C ILE A 159 -10.95 -4.32 10.69
N ASP A 160 -12.01 -3.61 11.02
CA ASP A 160 -13.35 -3.82 10.51
C ASP A 160 -13.92 -2.55 9.82
N LYS A 161 -15.16 -2.62 9.33
CA LYS A 161 -15.82 -1.47 8.70
C LYS A 161 -16.00 -0.28 9.67
N PRO A 162 -16.45 -0.46 10.93
CA PRO A 162 -16.48 0.60 11.93
C PRO A 162 -15.12 1.30 12.11
N PHE A 163 -14.04 0.55 12.25
CA PHE A 163 -12.69 1.14 12.33
C PHE A 163 -12.39 2.08 11.17
N VAL A 164 -12.69 1.67 9.93
CA VAL A 164 -12.43 2.49 8.74
C VAL A 164 -13.30 3.74 8.70
N GLN A 165 -14.56 3.65 9.08
CA GLN A 165 -15.48 4.78 9.14
C GLN A 165 -15.03 5.81 10.20
N GLU A 166 -14.64 5.36 11.36
CA GLU A 166 -14.16 6.21 12.45
C GLU A 166 -12.79 6.81 12.15
N PHE A 167 -11.88 6.06 11.51
CA PHE A 167 -10.63 6.63 11.02
C PHE A 167 -10.87 7.73 9.99
N PHE A 168 -11.84 7.55 9.08
CA PHE A 168 -12.23 8.60 8.13
C PHE A 168 -12.76 9.84 8.86
N ALA A 169 -13.63 9.68 9.85
CA ALA A 169 -14.13 10.77 10.69
C ALA A 169 -13.00 11.46 11.47
N TYR A 170 -12.05 10.69 12.00
CA TYR A 170 -10.85 11.23 12.66
C TYR A 170 -10.02 12.11 11.72
N LEU A 171 -9.85 11.72 10.47
CA LEU A 171 -9.13 12.54 9.47
C LEU A 171 -9.85 13.88 9.20
N GLN A 172 -11.18 13.91 9.25
CA GLN A 172 -11.97 15.14 9.07
C GLN A 172 -12.10 15.97 10.35
N GLY A 173 -11.77 15.40 11.50
CA GLY A 173 -11.85 16.07 12.80
C GLY A 173 -10.81 17.19 12.99
N TYR A 174 -11.02 17.97 14.03
CA TYR A 174 -10.15 19.09 14.38
C TYR A 174 -8.85 18.61 15.05
N ARG A 175 -7.75 19.32 14.79
CA ARG A 175 -6.52 19.24 15.59
C ARG A 175 -6.73 20.01 16.90
N ARG A 176 -5.82 19.80 17.88
CA ARG A 176 -5.82 20.55 19.15
C ARG A 176 -5.83 22.08 18.96
N GLU A 177 -5.32 22.57 17.82
CA GLU A 177 -5.24 24.00 17.46
C GLU A 177 -6.51 24.52 16.73
N GLY A 178 -7.62 23.77 16.71
CA GLY A 178 -8.87 24.18 16.05
C GLY A 178 -8.86 24.08 14.52
N LYS A 179 -7.77 23.60 13.89
CA LYS A 179 -7.68 23.40 12.44
C LYS A 179 -8.17 22.01 12.02
N ILE A 180 -8.93 21.92 10.95
CA ILE A 180 -9.34 20.65 10.34
C ILE A 180 -8.09 19.89 9.88
N ARG A 181 -7.99 18.58 10.19
CA ARG A 181 -6.84 17.75 9.75
C ARG A 181 -6.79 17.61 8.25
N CYS A 182 -7.90 17.18 7.64
CA CYS A 182 -8.05 17.00 6.19
C CYS A 182 -9.46 17.39 5.75
N ALA A 183 -9.58 18.11 4.64
CA ALA A 183 -10.85 18.19 3.90
C ALA A 183 -11.19 16.78 3.34
N VAL A 184 -12.46 16.57 2.96
CA VAL A 184 -12.97 15.28 2.48
C VAL A 184 -12.07 14.65 1.42
N ASN A 185 -11.68 15.38 0.38
CA ASN A 185 -10.82 14.88 -0.68
C ASN A 185 -9.38 14.52 -0.20
N GLY A 186 -8.90 15.23 0.83
CA GLY A 186 -7.63 14.92 1.50
C GLY A 186 -7.71 13.62 2.28
N ALA A 187 -8.78 13.46 3.07
CA ALA A 187 -9.05 12.23 3.83
C ALA A 187 -9.19 11.02 2.89
N LEU A 188 -9.90 11.16 1.76
CA LEU A 188 -10.06 10.11 0.76
C LEU A 188 -8.72 9.65 0.14
N LYS A 189 -7.72 10.55 0.01
CA LYS A 189 -6.38 10.16 -0.45
C LYS A 189 -5.69 9.23 0.57
N HIS A 190 -5.87 9.46 1.88
CA HIS A 190 -5.35 8.58 2.93
C HIS A 190 -6.07 7.23 2.92
N ILE A 191 -7.40 7.22 2.78
CA ILE A 191 -8.18 5.98 2.64
C ILE A 191 -7.75 5.19 1.41
N THR A 192 -7.51 5.84 0.28
CA THR A 192 -7.05 5.16 -0.95
C THR A 192 -5.67 4.50 -0.76
N ARG A 193 -4.74 5.15 -0.06
CA ARG A 193 -3.43 4.56 0.26
C ARG A 193 -3.57 3.41 1.25
N PHE A 194 -4.37 3.58 2.28
CA PHE A 194 -4.66 2.52 3.25
C PHE A 194 -5.28 1.29 2.58
N LYS A 195 -6.27 1.50 1.68
CA LYS A 195 -6.87 0.44 0.87
C LYS A 195 -5.81 -0.33 0.07
N ARG A 196 -4.85 0.37 -0.56
CA ARG A 196 -3.77 -0.27 -1.33
C ARG A 196 -2.88 -1.14 -0.45
N VAL A 197 -2.49 -0.63 0.72
CA VAL A 197 -1.66 -1.37 1.67
C VAL A 197 -2.39 -2.59 2.22
N MET A 198 -3.68 -2.47 2.55
CA MET A 198 -4.52 -3.60 2.97
C MET A 198 -4.76 -4.63 1.83
N ASN A 199 -4.74 -4.19 0.57
CA ASN A 199 -4.81 -5.12 -0.57
C ASN A 199 -3.54 -5.98 -0.68
N LEU A 200 -2.35 -5.48 -0.29
CA LEU A 200 -1.16 -6.31 -0.21
C LEU A 200 -1.32 -7.43 0.82
N ALA A 201 -1.89 -7.11 1.99
CA ALA A 201 -2.18 -8.12 3.00
C ALA A 201 -3.19 -9.17 2.50
N LEU A 202 -4.19 -8.75 1.72
CA LEU A 202 -5.16 -9.65 1.10
C LEU A 202 -4.51 -10.54 0.02
N GLN A 203 -3.65 -9.97 -0.84
CA GLN A 203 -2.93 -10.71 -1.89
C GLN A 203 -1.95 -11.74 -1.34
N ASN A 204 -1.37 -11.47 -0.17
CA ASN A 204 -0.50 -12.40 0.54
C ASN A 204 -1.28 -13.34 1.49
N GLU A 205 -2.61 -13.35 1.44
CA GLU A 205 -3.49 -14.19 2.28
C GLU A 205 -3.33 -13.95 3.80
N TRP A 206 -2.81 -12.78 4.20
CA TRP A 206 -2.65 -12.41 5.61
C TRP A 206 -3.95 -11.96 6.25
N ILE A 207 -4.91 -11.54 5.44
CA ILE A 207 -6.28 -11.23 5.82
C ILE A 207 -7.26 -11.86 4.82
N ASN A 208 -8.46 -12.22 5.28
CA ASN A 208 -9.46 -12.85 4.42
C ASN A 208 -10.27 -11.83 3.58
N ARG A 209 -10.31 -10.57 3.99
CA ARG A 209 -11.04 -9.48 3.30
C ARG A 209 -10.39 -8.14 3.61
N ASN A 210 -10.52 -7.19 2.69
CA ASN A 210 -10.11 -5.81 2.93
C ASN A 210 -11.31 -4.95 3.33
N PRO A 211 -11.47 -4.59 4.61
CA PRO A 211 -12.61 -3.81 5.10
C PRO A 211 -12.63 -2.36 4.59
N VAL A 212 -11.47 -1.83 4.13
CA VAL A 212 -11.37 -0.47 3.60
C VAL A 212 -12.15 -0.34 2.27
N THR A 213 -12.41 -1.45 1.57
CA THR A 213 -13.24 -1.45 0.36
C THR A 213 -14.72 -1.13 0.63
N LEU A 214 -15.17 -1.32 1.86
CA LEU A 214 -16.56 -1.11 2.27
C LEU A 214 -16.90 0.37 2.56
N LEU A 215 -15.90 1.25 2.52
CA LEU A 215 -16.12 2.69 2.68
C LEU A 215 -16.43 3.33 1.31
N HIS A 216 -17.66 3.79 1.15
CA HIS A 216 -18.12 4.50 -0.04
C HIS A 216 -18.38 5.97 0.29
N VAL A 217 -17.44 6.83 -0.07
CA VAL A 217 -17.57 8.30 0.07
C VAL A 217 -17.30 8.93 -1.28
N LYS A 218 -18.21 9.81 -1.71
CA LYS A 218 -18.03 10.57 -2.95
C LYS A 218 -17.02 11.69 -2.76
N LYS A 219 -16.23 11.95 -3.79
CA LYS A 219 -15.37 13.13 -3.83
C LYS A 219 -16.22 14.39 -3.91
N GLU A 220 -15.84 15.39 -3.15
CA GLU A 220 -16.42 16.72 -3.30
C GLU A 220 -15.86 17.38 -4.57
N HIS A 221 -16.76 18.00 -5.32
CA HIS A 221 -16.36 18.87 -6.41
C HIS A 221 -15.82 20.17 -5.81
N VAL A 222 -14.60 20.52 -6.20
CA VAL A 222 -13.96 21.78 -5.79
C VAL A 222 -13.82 22.62 -7.04
N GLU A 223 -14.57 23.69 -7.12
CA GLU A 223 -14.34 24.71 -8.14
C GLU A 223 -12.99 25.36 -7.90
N LYS A 224 -12.24 25.54 -8.97
CA LYS A 224 -10.96 26.23 -8.92
C LYS A 224 -11.11 27.53 -9.65
N GLU A 225 -10.76 28.59 -8.98
CA GLU A 225 -10.61 29.90 -9.61
C GLU A 225 -9.45 29.87 -10.61
N PHE A 226 -9.56 30.66 -11.65
CA PHE A 226 -8.55 30.85 -12.68
C PHE A 226 -8.41 32.36 -12.96
N LEU A 227 -7.23 32.75 -13.42
CA LEU A 227 -6.96 34.15 -13.78
C LEU A 227 -7.59 34.47 -15.13
N THR A 228 -8.23 35.62 -15.20
CA THR A 228 -8.71 36.21 -16.45
C THR A 228 -7.55 36.85 -17.25
N GLU A 229 -7.75 37.11 -18.53
CA GLU A 229 -6.74 37.80 -19.33
C GLU A 229 -6.38 39.19 -18.77
N GLN A 230 -7.35 39.89 -18.18
CA GLN A 230 -7.12 41.20 -17.56
C GLN A 230 -6.20 41.08 -16.34
N GLU A 231 -6.41 40.09 -15.50
CA GLU A 231 -5.56 39.83 -14.33
C GLU A 231 -4.15 39.39 -14.75
N ILE A 232 -4.02 38.59 -15.80
CA ILE A 232 -2.71 38.22 -16.37
C ILE A 232 -1.95 39.46 -16.84
N LYS A 233 -2.62 40.39 -17.57
CA LYS A 233 -2.01 41.66 -18.02
C LYS A 233 -1.60 42.52 -16.82
N GLN A 234 -2.43 42.62 -15.80
CA GLN A 234 -2.08 43.34 -14.56
C GLN A 234 -0.80 42.76 -13.91
N ILE A 235 -0.66 41.43 -13.90
CA ILE A 235 0.56 40.77 -13.38
C ILE A 235 1.77 41.09 -14.26
N GLU A 236 1.63 41.15 -15.57
CA GLU A 236 2.70 41.52 -16.49
C GLU A 236 3.24 42.93 -16.26
N GLU A 237 2.35 43.88 -16.00
CA GLU A 237 2.64 45.28 -15.80
C GLU A 237 3.21 45.65 -14.43
N LEU A 238 3.19 44.68 -13.46
CA LEU A 238 3.69 44.94 -12.11
C LEU A 238 5.17 45.27 -12.09
N THR A 239 5.52 46.39 -11.50
CA THR A 239 6.91 46.72 -11.18
C THR A 239 7.29 46.06 -9.88
N LEU A 240 8.19 45.10 -9.95
CA LEU A 240 8.56 44.24 -8.79
C LEU A 240 10.07 44.36 -8.49
N LYS A 241 10.44 43.94 -7.28
CA LYS A 241 11.86 43.74 -6.91
C LYS A 241 12.48 42.63 -7.79
N PRO A 242 13.78 42.67 -8.13
CA PRO A 242 14.38 41.74 -9.08
C PRO A 242 14.13 40.27 -8.80
N HIS A 243 14.11 39.84 -7.53
CA HIS A 243 13.85 38.45 -7.16
C HIS A 243 12.38 38.03 -7.37
N LEU A 244 11.43 38.97 -7.27
CA LEU A 244 10.01 38.74 -7.54
C LEU A 244 9.70 38.82 -9.04
N GLU A 245 10.43 39.62 -9.80
CA GLU A 245 10.30 39.63 -11.26
C GLU A 245 10.61 38.25 -11.88
N ILE A 246 11.65 37.57 -11.37
CA ILE A 246 11.96 36.21 -11.82
C ILE A 246 10.80 35.27 -11.53
N VAL A 247 10.19 35.36 -10.33
CA VAL A 247 9.02 34.52 -9.97
C VAL A 247 7.84 34.82 -10.87
N ARG A 248 7.53 36.10 -11.12
CA ARG A 248 6.47 36.54 -12.03
C ARG A 248 6.70 35.99 -13.44
N ASP A 249 7.90 36.16 -13.99
CA ASP A 249 8.23 35.75 -15.35
C ASP A 249 8.16 34.22 -15.52
N ILE A 250 8.60 33.43 -14.52
CA ILE A 250 8.45 31.96 -14.49
C ILE A 250 6.96 31.58 -14.43
N PHE A 251 6.17 32.29 -13.63
CA PHE A 251 4.73 32.06 -13.54
C PHE A 251 4.03 32.34 -14.87
N LEU A 252 4.28 33.50 -15.48
CA LEU A 252 3.74 33.88 -16.79
C LEU A 252 4.16 32.91 -17.89
N PHE A 253 5.43 32.47 -17.89
CA PHE A 253 5.89 31.45 -18.81
C PHE A 253 5.10 30.14 -18.63
N SER A 254 4.78 29.75 -17.39
CA SER A 254 3.92 28.60 -17.11
C SER A 254 2.50 28.81 -17.63
N VAL A 255 1.96 30.02 -17.53
CA VAL A 255 0.63 30.38 -18.08
C VAL A 255 0.62 30.24 -19.61
N TYR A 256 1.60 30.80 -20.32
CA TYR A 256 1.66 30.78 -21.78
C TYR A 256 2.03 29.43 -22.40
N THR A 257 2.64 28.53 -21.63
CA THR A 257 3.07 27.21 -22.11
C THR A 257 2.28 26.05 -21.57
N GLY A 258 1.48 26.24 -20.52
CA GLY A 258 0.82 25.16 -19.77
C GLY A 258 1.80 24.22 -19.07
N ALA A 259 3.09 24.58 -18.97
CA ALA A 259 4.10 23.79 -18.31
C ALA A 259 3.96 23.88 -16.78
N ALA A 260 3.99 22.76 -16.09
CA ALA A 260 3.95 22.74 -14.62
C ALA A 260 5.27 23.30 -14.05
N TYR A 261 5.23 23.91 -12.87
CA TYR A 261 6.41 24.48 -12.20
C TYR A 261 7.60 23.53 -12.17
N VAL A 262 7.37 22.26 -11.86
CA VAL A 262 8.44 21.25 -11.81
C VAL A 262 9.06 20.98 -13.18
N ASP A 263 8.25 21.05 -14.25
CA ASP A 263 8.75 20.89 -15.62
C ASP A 263 9.56 22.12 -16.01
N VAL A 264 9.04 23.35 -15.78
CA VAL A 264 9.77 24.60 -16.04
C VAL A 264 11.11 24.64 -15.30
N SER A 265 11.15 24.17 -14.05
CA SER A 265 12.39 24.11 -13.25
C SER A 265 13.48 23.22 -13.85
N ASN A 266 13.09 22.28 -14.69
CA ASN A 266 14.00 21.34 -15.36
C ASN A 266 14.30 21.71 -16.82
N LEU A 267 13.61 22.72 -17.38
CA LEU A 267 13.87 23.12 -18.74
C LEU A 267 15.32 23.63 -18.95
N ALA A 268 15.89 23.20 -20.06
CA ALA A 268 17.20 23.62 -20.55
C ALA A 268 17.04 24.36 -21.89
N ILE A 269 18.06 25.09 -22.30
CA ILE A 269 18.08 25.78 -23.61
C ILE A 269 17.83 24.79 -24.75
N GLY A 270 18.36 23.57 -24.67
CA GLY A 270 18.17 22.52 -25.66
C GLY A 270 16.72 21.99 -25.79
N ASN A 271 15.81 22.40 -24.89
CA ASN A 271 14.38 22.11 -25.02
C ASN A 271 13.69 23.07 -26.02
N ILE A 272 14.32 24.16 -26.41
CA ILE A 272 13.83 25.07 -27.42
C ILE A 272 14.42 24.64 -28.76
N ARG A 273 13.59 24.39 -29.76
CA ARG A 273 13.99 23.94 -31.09
C ARG A 273 13.27 24.75 -32.16
N GLN A 274 13.93 24.96 -33.27
CA GLN A 274 13.30 25.59 -34.43
C GLN A 274 12.49 24.53 -35.19
N GLY A 275 11.22 24.80 -35.43
CA GLY A 275 10.35 24.01 -36.28
C GLY A 275 10.63 24.16 -37.77
N ILE A 276 9.94 23.36 -38.58
CA ILE A 276 10.05 23.42 -40.06
C ILE A 276 9.55 24.78 -40.59
N ASP A 277 8.59 25.33 -39.89
CA ASP A 277 7.99 26.67 -40.15
C ASP A 277 8.86 27.84 -39.66
N ARG A 278 10.07 27.56 -39.18
CA ARG A 278 10.99 28.49 -38.53
C ARG A 278 10.52 29.09 -37.22
N SER A 279 9.34 28.70 -36.70
CA SER A 279 8.89 29.07 -35.37
C SER A 279 9.68 28.35 -34.29
N LEU A 280 9.70 28.91 -33.06
CA LEU A 280 10.33 28.26 -31.92
C LEU A 280 9.32 27.33 -31.23
N TRP A 281 9.78 26.14 -30.94
CA TRP A 281 8.99 25.09 -30.26
C TRP A 281 9.64 24.70 -28.94
N LEU A 282 8.80 24.52 -27.93
CA LEU A 282 9.20 23.94 -26.64
C LEU A 282 8.95 22.43 -26.64
N GLN A 283 10.02 21.65 -26.46
CA GLN A 283 9.96 20.19 -26.43
C GLN A 283 10.56 19.65 -25.13
N TYR A 284 9.75 18.93 -24.34
CA TYR A 284 10.20 18.32 -23.10
C TYR A 284 9.35 17.09 -22.75
N SER A 285 9.80 16.29 -21.78
CA SER A 285 8.98 15.21 -21.20
C SER A 285 8.43 15.66 -19.86
N ARG A 286 7.11 15.51 -19.67
CA ARG A 286 6.46 15.81 -18.39
C ARG A 286 7.00 14.93 -17.28
N GLN A 287 7.53 15.52 -16.22
CA GLN A 287 8.07 14.76 -15.10
C GLN A 287 7.03 13.86 -14.42
N LYS A 288 5.76 14.25 -14.42
CA LYS A 288 4.70 13.48 -13.75
C LYS A 288 4.24 12.24 -14.52
N THR A 289 4.25 12.28 -15.86
CA THR A 289 3.64 11.23 -16.71
C THR A 289 4.60 10.64 -17.72
N ASP A 290 5.82 11.17 -17.83
CA ASP A 290 6.84 10.87 -18.83
C ASP A 290 6.36 11.05 -20.29
N GLN A 291 5.22 11.74 -20.48
CA GLN A 291 4.68 12.09 -21.79
C GLN A 291 5.50 13.19 -22.43
N ARG A 292 5.81 13.02 -23.71
CA ARG A 292 6.44 14.06 -24.52
C ARG A 292 5.44 15.18 -24.81
N VAL A 293 5.88 16.41 -24.60
CA VAL A 293 5.16 17.63 -24.91
C VAL A 293 5.93 18.36 -25.98
N SER A 294 5.26 18.79 -27.05
CA SER A 294 5.79 19.63 -28.10
C SER A 294 4.73 20.70 -28.38
N LEU A 295 5.08 21.97 -28.19
CA LEU A 295 4.17 23.09 -28.38
C LEU A 295 4.92 24.28 -29.01
N PRO A 296 4.28 25.06 -29.90
CA PRO A 296 4.86 26.28 -30.39
C PRO A 296 4.96 27.32 -29.29
N LEU A 297 6.05 28.06 -29.23
CA LEU A 297 6.21 29.15 -28.27
C LEU A 297 5.50 30.41 -28.80
N LEU A 298 4.55 30.88 -27.99
CA LEU A 298 3.86 32.14 -28.22
C LEU A 298 4.83 33.33 -27.99
N ASP A 299 4.59 34.44 -28.65
CA ASP A 299 5.44 35.66 -28.54
C ASP A 299 5.67 36.11 -27.09
N PRO A 300 4.68 36.15 -26.18
CA PRO A 300 4.93 36.50 -24.80
C PRO A 300 5.91 35.54 -24.10
N ALA A 301 5.81 34.23 -24.38
CA ALA A 301 6.73 33.24 -23.82
C ALA A 301 8.15 33.43 -24.36
N GLN A 302 8.30 33.77 -25.67
CA GLN A 302 9.61 34.08 -26.29
C GLN A 302 10.22 35.34 -25.68
N CYS A 303 9.42 36.41 -25.47
CA CYS A 303 9.87 37.63 -24.81
C CYS A 303 10.43 37.35 -23.40
N ILE A 304 9.77 36.48 -22.64
CA ILE A 304 10.26 36.08 -21.31
C ILE A 304 11.59 35.33 -21.41
N ILE A 305 11.73 34.38 -22.34
CA ILE A 305 12.99 33.64 -22.54
C ILE A 305 14.12 34.59 -22.88
N ASN A 306 13.88 35.57 -23.78
CA ASN A 306 14.88 36.52 -24.26
C ASN A 306 15.45 37.40 -23.13
N LYS A 307 14.67 37.72 -22.11
CA LYS A 307 15.18 38.44 -20.92
C LYS A 307 16.30 37.69 -20.22
N TYR A 308 16.29 36.37 -20.26
CA TYR A 308 17.24 35.52 -19.54
C TYR A 308 18.40 35.02 -20.40
N THR A 309 18.43 35.36 -21.68
CA THR A 309 19.51 34.91 -22.62
C THR A 309 20.91 35.39 -22.19
N THR A 310 21.01 36.57 -21.59
CA THR A 310 22.27 37.09 -21.02
C THR A 310 22.72 36.34 -19.75
N TYR A 311 21.81 35.75 -19.00
CA TYR A 311 22.11 34.91 -17.86
C TYR A 311 22.66 33.53 -18.24
N HIS A 312 22.39 33.07 -19.47
CA HIS A 312 22.81 31.73 -19.94
C HIS A 312 24.34 31.61 -20.04
N ASN A 313 25.03 32.70 -20.33
CA ASN A 313 26.49 32.68 -20.56
C ASN A 313 27.33 32.55 -19.30
N ASN A 314 26.78 32.82 -18.08
CA ASN A 314 27.66 32.97 -16.90
C ASN A 314 27.23 32.20 -15.64
N LYS A 315 25.97 31.75 -15.46
CA LYS A 315 25.52 31.18 -14.16
C LYS A 315 24.55 29.98 -14.20
N LEU A 316 23.89 29.70 -15.34
CA LEU A 316 22.72 28.82 -15.36
C LEU A 316 22.99 27.36 -15.74
N LYS A 317 24.24 26.93 -15.96
CA LYS A 317 24.57 25.52 -16.28
C LYS A 317 23.53 24.86 -17.23
N ASN A 318 23.23 25.50 -18.38
CA ASN A 318 22.20 25.06 -19.35
C ASN A 318 20.72 25.18 -18.95
N LYS A 319 20.36 25.64 -17.77
CA LYS A 319 18.93 25.83 -17.41
C LYS A 319 18.33 27.05 -18.11
N LEU A 320 17.02 26.99 -18.42
CA LEU A 320 16.31 28.06 -19.12
C LEU A 320 16.08 29.29 -18.21
N PHE A 321 15.81 29.06 -16.91
CA PHE A 321 15.53 30.13 -15.94
C PHE A 321 16.36 29.97 -14.64
N PRO A 322 16.70 31.11 -13.98
CA PRO A 322 17.29 31.13 -12.65
C PRO A 322 16.20 30.77 -11.62
N MET A 323 16.06 29.49 -11.31
CA MET A 323 15.03 29.05 -10.39
C MET A 323 15.30 29.53 -8.96
N PRO A 324 14.33 30.24 -8.33
CA PRO A 324 14.45 30.62 -6.93
C PRO A 324 14.47 29.36 -6.05
N THR A 325 15.32 29.37 -5.04
CA THR A 325 15.30 28.33 -4.00
C THR A 325 14.04 28.50 -3.15
N ASN A 326 13.26 27.45 -3.00
CA ASN A 326 12.18 27.44 -1.99
C ASN A 326 12.82 27.53 -0.62
N GLN A 327 12.77 28.70 -0.01
CA GLN A 327 13.02 28.89 1.43
C GLN A 327 11.76 28.66 2.24
#